data_76935308eb6fa22c03ae8f3d31aa32db
#
_entry.id   76935308eb6fa22c03ae8f3d31aa32db
#
_cell.length_a   1.000
_cell.length_b   1.000
_cell.length_c   1.000
_cell.angle_alpha   90.00
_cell.angle_beta   90.00
_cell.angle_gamma   90.00
#
_symmetry.space_group_name_H-M   'P 1'
#
loop_
_entity.id
_entity.type
_entity.pdbx_description
1 polymer ?
#
loop_
_entity_poly.entity_id
_entity_poly.type
_entity_poly.pdbx_seq_one_letter_code
_entity_poly.pdbx_strand_id
1 'polypeptide(L)'
;MEHLSPKNHGEEVAIFRHGLIGELAVRELDHGARSEALRRLSEQRVRAPGSDTTRCYSVATLERWLYAFKKGGLEALVPRARGDRGRGRDLDPELRELLCDIRREHPSVSVKLILRTLRAEGRVGPEVTAPRAALPLDCGAVR
;
A
#
# COMPACT_ATOMS: atom_id res chain seq x y z
N MET A 1 14.16 -18.43 -24.81
CA MET A 1 13.13 -17.69 -24.00
C MET A 1 13.85 -16.64 -23.18
N GLU A 2 13.61 -15.40 -23.50
CA GLU A 2 14.11 -14.33 -22.65
C GLU A 2 13.39 -14.40 -21.31
N HIS A 3 14.12 -14.72 -20.27
CA HIS A 3 13.60 -14.58 -18.91
C HIS A 3 13.42 -13.07 -18.64
N LEU A 4 12.18 -12.67 -18.46
CA LEU A 4 11.84 -11.33 -17.96
C LEU A 4 12.42 -11.18 -16.56
N SER A 5 13.63 -10.62 -16.48
CA SER A 5 14.23 -10.28 -15.18
C SER A 5 13.69 -8.96 -14.70
N PRO A 6 12.99 -8.94 -13.57
CA PRO A 6 12.45 -7.69 -13.02
C PRO A 6 13.59 -6.75 -12.60
N LYS A 7 13.48 -5.48 -12.96
CA LYS A 7 14.46 -4.44 -12.61
C LYS A 7 14.29 -3.90 -11.20
N ASN A 8 13.08 -4.01 -10.68
CA ASN A 8 12.73 -3.52 -9.35
C ASN A 8 11.57 -4.33 -8.75
N HIS A 9 11.30 -4.12 -7.47
CA HIS A 9 10.20 -4.80 -6.77
C HIS A 9 8.83 -4.54 -7.39
N GLY A 10 8.57 -3.36 -7.94
CA GLY A 10 7.31 -3.05 -8.62
C GLY A 10 7.08 -3.92 -9.86
N GLU A 11 8.10 -4.11 -10.68
CA GLU A 11 8.04 -5.01 -11.82
C GLU A 11 7.89 -6.48 -11.40
N GLU A 12 8.55 -6.88 -10.35
CA GLU A 12 8.44 -8.22 -9.77
C GLU A 12 6.99 -8.52 -9.34
N VAL A 13 6.33 -7.57 -8.70
CA VAL A 13 4.91 -7.66 -8.34
C VAL A 13 4.02 -7.69 -9.58
N ALA A 14 4.32 -6.89 -10.61
CA ALA A 14 3.55 -6.89 -11.86
C ALA A 14 3.65 -8.23 -12.59
N ILE A 15 4.83 -8.81 -12.67
CA ILE A 15 5.05 -10.15 -13.26
C ILE A 15 4.30 -11.22 -12.47
N PHE A 16 4.33 -11.16 -11.15
CA PHE A 16 3.56 -12.06 -10.30
C PHE A 16 2.05 -11.97 -10.54
N ARG A 17 1.50 -10.76 -10.59
CA ARG A 17 0.09 -10.52 -10.89
C ARG A 17 -0.29 -11.03 -12.27
N HIS A 18 0.54 -10.77 -13.27
CA HIS A 18 0.36 -11.30 -14.62
C HIS A 18 0.38 -12.83 -14.65
N GLY A 19 1.27 -13.47 -13.92
CA GLY A 19 1.33 -14.92 -13.80
C GLY A 19 0.03 -15.55 -13.29
N LEU A 20 -0.70 -14.83 -12.43
CA LEU A 20 -2.00 -15.29 -11.93
C LEU A 20 -3.14 -15.12 -12.94
N ILE A 21 -3.19 -13.99 -13.65
CA ILE A 21 -4.32 -13.62 -14.49
C ILE A 21 -4.06 -13.78 -16.00
N GLY A 22 -2.84 -14.07 -16.40
CA GLY A 22 -2.42 -14.05 -17.80
C GLY A 22 -3.18 -15.02 -18.69
N GLU A 23 -3.45 -16.23 -18.23
CA GLU A 23 -4.27 -17.19 -18.96
C GLU A 23 -5.68 -16.68 -19.23
N LEU A 24 -6.28 -16.00 -18.27
CA LEU A 24 -7.61 -15.42 -18.41
C LEU A 24 -7.63 -14.23 -19.36
N ALA A 25 -6.52 -13.50 -19.44
CA ALA A 25 -6.40 -12.37 -20.35
C ALA A 25 -6.30 -12.79 -21.82
N VAL A 26 -5.68 -13.92 -22.09
CA VAL A 26 -5.50 -14.47 -23.45
C VAL A 26 -6.74 -15.21 -23.94
N ARG A 27 -7.46 -15.87 -23.03
CA ARG A 27 -8.68 -16.60 -23.36
C ARG A 27 -9.87 -15.64 -23.46
N GLU A 28 -10.56 -15.67 -24.58
CA GLU A 28 -11.87 -15.04 -24.73
C GLU A 28 -12.93 -15.92 -24.05
N LEU A 29 -13.05 -15.78 -22.75
CA LEU A 29 -14.05 -16.47 -21.96
C LEU A 29 -15.34 -15.64 -21.90
N ASP A 30 -16.47 -16.32 -21.96
CA ASP A 30 -17.75 -15.70 -21.66
C ASP A 30 -17.80 -15.30 -20.16
N HIS A 31 -18.78 -14.50 -19.79
CA HIS A 31 -18.90 -13.96 -18.43
C HIS A 31 -18.98 -15.06 -17.36
N GLY A 32 -19.71 -16.13 -17.62
CA GLY A 32 -19.86 -17.25 -16.68
C GLY A 32 -18.57 -18.03 -16.47
N ALA A 33 -17.89 -18.38 -17.56
CA ALA A 33 -16.62 -19.10 -17.51
C ALA A 33 -15.51 -18.26 -16.86
N ARG A 34 -15.50 -16.96 -17.11
CA ARG A 34 -14.58 -16.00 -16.46
C ARG A 34 -14.80 -15.94 -14.95
N SER A 35 -16.04 -15.81 -14.51
CA SER A 35 -16.39 -15.78 -13.09
C SER A 35 -15.97 -17.05 -12.37
N GLU A 36 -16.18 -18.20 -12.98
CA GLU A 36 -15.77 -19.48 -12.41
C GLU A 36 -14.24 -19.60 -12.32
N ALA A 37 -13.52 -19.21 -13.37
CA ALA A 37 -12.07 -19.23 -13.39
C ALA A 37 -11.47 -18.30 -12.32
N LEU A 38 -12.03 -17.11 -12.15
CA LEU A 38 -11.65 -16.17 -11.08
C LEU A 38 -11.91 -16.74 -9.69
N ARG A 39 -13.03 -17.44 -9.52
CA ARG A 39 -13.34 -18.11 -8.24
C ARG A 39 -12.32 -19.19 -7.91
N ARG A 40 -11.96 -20.02 -8.88
CA ARG A 40 -10.91 -21.05 -8.70
C ARG A 40 -9.55 -20.43 -8.33
N LEU A 41 -9.16 -19.34 -8.99
CA LEU A 41 -7.95 -18.61 -8.65
C LEU A 41 -7.99 -18.01 -7.25
N SER A 42 -9.16 -17.55 -6.79
CA SER A 42 -9.31 -16.96 -5.46
C SER A 42 -9.13 -17.98 -4.32
N GLU A 43 -9.34 -19.25 -4.61
CA GLU A 43 -9.14 -20.35 -3.66
C GLU A 43 -7.69 -20.81 -3.56
N GLN A 44 -6.87 -20.46 -4.53
CA GLN A 44 -5.45 -20.83 -4.55
C GLN A 44 -4.64 -19.98 -3.58
N ARG A 45 -3.83 -20.65 -2.78
CA ARG A 45 -2.84 -19.99 -1.95
C ARG A 45 -1.57 -19.74 -2.74
N VAL A 46 -1.18 -18.49 -2.82
CA VAL A 46 0.00 -18.04 -3.54
C VAL A 46 0.90 -17.19 -2.67
N ARG A 47 2.19 -17.25 -2.96
CA ARG A 47 3.20 -16.46 -2.26
C ARG A 47 3.57 -15.25 -3.11
N ALA A 48 3.26 -14.05 -2.62
CA ALA A 48 3.64 -12.82 -3.30
C ALA A 48 5.13 -12.52 -3.14
N PRO A 49 5.75 -11.81 -4.11
CA PRO A 49 7.13 -11.37 -3.97
C PRO A 49 7.35 -10.54 -2.69
N GLY A 50 8.42 -10.82 -1.96
CA GLY A 50 8.74 -10.16 -0.71
C GLY A 50 7.89 -10.58 0.50
N SER A 51 7.03 -11.58 0.34
CA SER A 51 6.21 -12.12 1.44
C SER A 51 6.70 -13.50 1.86
N ASP A 52 6.79 -13.75 3.15
CA ASP A 52 7.15 -15.07 3.72
C ASP A 52 5.94 -15.98 3.88
N THR A 53 4.73 -15.45 3.73
CA THR A 53 3.48 -16.17 3.91
C THR A 53 2.69 -16.30 2.61
N THR A 54 1.90 -17.38 2.53
CA THR A 54 0.94 -17.56 1.44
C THR A 54 -0.39 -16.90 1.77
N ARG A 55 -1.05 -16.36 0.75
CA ARG A 55 -2.38 -15.76 0.88
C ARG A 55 -3.25 -16.10 -0.33
N CYS A 56 -4.56 -15.97 -0.16
CA CYS A 56 -5.52 -15.99 -1.23
C CYS A 56 -5.91 -14.56 -1.59
N TYR A 57 -6.16 -14.33 -2.87
CA TYR A 57 -6.67 -13.05 -3.37
C TYR A 57 -8.15 -13.17 -3.67
N SER A 58 -8.93 -12.15 -3.31
CA SER A 58 -10.37 -12.12 -3.60
C SER A 58 -10.64 -12.04 -5.10
N VAL A 59 -11.79 -12.54 -5.51
CA VAL A 59 -12.28 -12.44 -6.90
C VAL A 59 -12.26 -10.98 -7.39
N ALA A 60 -12.69 -10.04 -6.56
CA ALA A 60 -12.68 -8.61 -6.90
C ALA A 60 -11.27 -8.06 -7.17
N THR A 61 -10.27 -8.50 -6.42
CA THR A 61 -8.87 -8.11 -6.64
C THR A 61 -8.34 -8.68 -7.96
N LEU A 62 -8.59 -9.96 -8.23
CA LEU A 62 -8.17 -10.64 -9.46
C LEU A 62 -8.85 -10.04 -10.70
N GLU A 63 -10.13 -9.74 -10.61
CA GLU A 63 -10.90 -9.09 -11.66
C GLU A 63 -10.35 -7.68 -11.98
N ARG A 64 -10.02 -6.92 -10.96
CA ARG A 64 -9.40 -5.60 -11.11
C ARG A 64 -8.05 -5.68 -11.81
N TRP A 65 -7.22 -6.67 -11.48
CA TRP A 65 -5.94 -6.89 -12.16
C TRP A 65 -6.13 -7.31 -13.61
N LEU A 66 -7.08 -8.21 -13.88
CA LEU A 66 -7.40 -8.64 -15.23
C LEU A 66 -7.86 -7.44 -16.10
N TYR A 67 -8.74 -6.62 -15.57
CA TYR A 67 -9.21 -5.41 -16.26
C TYR A 67 -8.07 -4.40 -16.50
N ALA A 68 -7.23 -4.16 -15.50
CA ALA A 68 -6.08 -3.28 -15.62
C ALA A 68 -5.10 -3.78 -16.69
N PHE A 69 -4.82 -5.08 -16.71
CA PHE A 69 -3.95 -5.68 -17.71
C PHE A 69 -4.53 -5.56 -19.13
N LYS A 70 -5.80 -5.81 -19.32
CA LYS A 70 -6.48 -5.65 -20.63
C LYS A 70 -6.45 -4.21 -21.12
N LYS A 71 -6.52 -3.25 -20.22
CA LYS A 71 -6.56 -1.82 -20.54
C LYS A 71 -5.17 -1.21 -20.76
N GLY A 72 -4.19 -1.56 -19.95
CA GLY A 72 -2.88 -0.90 -19.93
C GLY A 72 -1.67 -1.83 -19.96
N GLY A 73 -1.86 -3.13 -20.13
CA GLY A 73 -0.77 -4.11 -20.19
C GLY A 73 -0.07 -4.34 -18.85
N LEU A 74 1.16 -4.84 -18.91
CA LEU A 74 1.94 -5.19 -17.73
C LEU A 74 2.24 -3.99 -16.83
N GLU A 75 2.45 -2.81 -17.40
CA GLU A 75 2.71 -1.58 -16.65
C GLU A 75 1.55 -1.18 -15.74
N ALA A 76 0.31 -1.48 -16.14
CA ALA A 76 -0.86 -1.23 -15.32
C ALA A 76 -0.95 -2.12 -14.08
N LEU A 77 -0.20 -3.22 -14.05
CA LEU A 77 -0.09 -4.13 -12.89
C LEU A 77 0.98 -3.70 -11.89
N VAL A 78 1.86 -2.78 -12.24
CA VAL A 78 2.84 -2.21 -11.32
C VAL A 78 2.11 -1.49 -10.19
N PRO A 79 2.40 -1.80 -8.91
CA PRO A 79 1.77 -1.10 -7.80
C PRO A 79 2.18 0.37 -7.83
N ARG A 80 1.19 1.26 -7.80
CA ARG A 80 1.45 2.68 -7.68
C ARG A 80 1.79 3.01 -6.24
N ALA A 81 2.93 3.67 -6.05
CA ALA A 81 3.25 4.26 -4.75
C ALA A 81 2.18 5.30 -4.40
N ARG A 82 1.67 5.23 -3.17
CA ARG A 82 0.80 6.30 -2.67
C ARG A 82 1.61 7.58 -2.61
N GLY A 83 1.13 8.65 -3.24
CA GLY A 83 1.79 9.95 -3.23
C GLY A 83 1.82 10.62 -1.85
N ASP A 84 1.01 10.11 -0.92
CA ASP A 84 0.93 10.57 0.47
C ASP A 84 1.78 9.73 1.45
N ARG A 85 2.56 8.78 0.94
CA ARG A 85 3.41 7.93 1.78
C ARG A 85 4.44 8.80 2.52
N GLY A 86 4.37 8.75 3.83
CA GLY A 86 5.23 9.55 4.70
C GLY A 86 4.78 11.00 4.89
N ARG A 87 3.68 11.42 4.29
CA ARG A 87 3.05 12.72 4.54
C ARG A 87 1.76 12.50 5.32
N GLY A 88 1.70 13.01 6.55
CA GLY A 88 0.44 13.15 7.25
C GLY A 88 -0.42 14.19 6.51
N ARG A 89 -1.58 13.82 6.01
CA ARG A 89 -2.46 14.72 5.26
C ARG A 89 -2.92 15.93 6.07
N ASP A 90 -3.02 15.74 7.37
CA ASP A 90 -3.68 16.67 8.28
C ASP A 90 -2.70 17.43 9.20
N LEU A 91 -1.41 17.25 8.99
CA LEU A 91 -0.38 17.90 9.80
C LEU A 91 0.50 18.81 8.95
N ASP A 92 0.57 20.07 9.40
CA ASP A 92 1.55 21.02 8.90
C ASP A 92 2.98 20.44 9.09
N PRO A 93 3.91 20.63 8.11
CA PRO A 93 5.28 20.16 8.22
C PRO A 93 6.01 20.61 9.50
N GLU A 94 5.82 21.86 9.92
CA GLU A 94 6.41 22.40 11.16
C GLU A 94 5.87 21.68 12.41
N LEU A 95 4.56 21.45 12.45
CA LEU A 95 3.93 20.72 13.54
C LEU A 95 4.38 19.24 13.58
N ARG A 96 4.54 18.64 12.43
CA ARG A 96 5.04 17.27 12.33
C ARG A 96 6.45 17.15 12.87
N GLU A 97 7.33 18.08 12.52
CA GLU A 97 8.70 18.12 13.00
C GLU A 97 8.75 18.28 14.53
N LEU A 98 7.95 19.20 15.07
CA LEU A 98 7.79 19.41 16.51
C LEU A 98 7.32 18.13 17.22
N LEU A 99 6.34 17.41 16.67
CA LEU A 99 5.84 16.15 17.23
C LEU A 99 6.91 15.06 17.20
N CYS A 100 7.71 15.01 16.13
CA CYS A 100 8.82 14.08 16.03
C CYS A 100 9.89 14.37 17.08
N ASP A 101 10.24 15.63 17.30
CA ASP A 101 11.23 16.04 18.29
C ASP A 101 10.76 15.72 19.71
N ILE A 102 9.54 16.07 20.05
CA ILE A 102 8.97 15.72 21.35
C ILE A 102 8.93 14.21 21.57
N ARG A 103 8.61 13.44 20.53
CA ARG A 103 8.58 11.99 20.64
C ARG A 103 9.96 11.36 20.80
N ARG A 104 11.00 11.96 20.22
CA ARG A 104 12.39 11.53 20.45
C ARG A 104 12.80 11.73 21.91
N GLU A 105 12.42 12.86 22.50
CA GLU A 105 12.72 13.17 23.91
C GLU A 105 11.88 12.31 24.85
N HIS A 106 10.65 11.99 24.47
CA HIS A 106 9.68 11.24 25.27
C HIS A 106 9.08 10.05 24.51
N PRO A 107 9.81 8.95 24.29
CA PRO A 107 9.34 7.82 23.46
C PRO A 107 8.09 7.12 23.97
N SER A 108 7.83 7.19 25.27
CA SER A 108 6.69 6.54 25.92
C SER A 108 5.38 7.34 25.81
N VAL A 109 5.46 8.60 25.40
CA VAL A 109 4.29 9.48 25.36
C VAL A 109 3.54 9.30 24.02
N SER A 110 2.21 9.15 24.07
CA SER A 110 1.41 9.01 22.87
C SER A 110 1.26 10.37 22.15
N VAL A 111 1.17 10.32 20.81
CA VAL A 111 0.93 11.53 19.98
C VAL A 111 -0.34 12.26 20.40
N LYS A 112 -1.38 11.52 20.80
CA LYS A 112 -2.63 12.08 21.27
C LYS A 112 -2.44 12.92 22.53
N LEU A 113 -1.62 12.48 23.46
CA LEU A 113 -1.29 13.21 24.68
C LEU A 113 -0.47 14.47 24.36
N ILE A 114 0.52 14.36 23.48
CA ILE A 114 1.33 15.50 23.03
C ILE A 114 0.44 16.58 22.42
N LEU A 115 -0.44 16.23 21.50
CA LEU A 115 -1.38 17.16 20.88
C LEU A 115 -2.32 17.80 21.90
N ARG A 116 -2.79 17.03 22.88
CA ARG A 116 -3.64 17.55 23.96
C ARG A 116 -2.91 18.61 24.80
N THR A 117 -1.66 18.38 25.12
CA THR A 117 -0.81 19.32 25.86
C THR A 117 -0.57 20.59 25.04
N LEU A 118 -0.19 20.45 23.78
CA LEU A 118 0.04 21.58 22.88
C LEU A 118 -1.22 22.44 22.65
N ARG A 119 -2.40 21.82 22.65
CA ARG A 119 -3.67 22.57 22.62
C ARG A 119 -3.91 23.35 23.90
N ALA A 120 -3.64 22.75 25.04
CA ALA A 120 -3.77 23.41 26.34
C ALA A 120 -2.83 24.61 26.47
N GLU A 121 -1.66 24.54 25.85
CA GLU A 121 -0.68 25.63 25.76
C GLU A 121 -1.02 26.68 24.69
N GLY A 122 -2.07 26.46 23.88
CA GLY A 122 -2.48 27.35 22.80
C GLY A 122 -1.57 27.33 21.56
N ARG A 123 -0.67 26.37 21.45
CA ARG A 123 0.29 26.25 20.34
C ARG A 123 -0.30 25.56 19.10
N VAL A 124 -1.40 24.85 19.27
CA VAL A 124 -2.08 24.11 18.20
C VAL A 124 -3.57 24.36 18.28
N GLY A 125 -4.20 24.57 17.13
CA GLY A 125 -5.65 24.78 17.04
C GLY A 125 -6.46 23.52 17.35
N PRO A 126 -7.75 23.67 17.71
CA PRO A 126 -8.64 22.56 18.06
C PRO A 126 -8.96 21.64 16.86
N GLU A 127 -8.78 22.13 15.63
CA GLU A 127 -9.03 21.40 14.39
C GLU A 127 -7.98 20.31 14.10
N VAL A 128 -6.81 20.39 14.73
CA VAL A 128 -5.71 19.42 14.51
C VAL A 128 -6.00 18.14 15.28
N THR A 129 -6.20 17.05 14.58
CA THR A 129 -6.43 15.72 15.14
C THR A 129 -5.19 14.83 15.01
N ALA A 130 -5.07 13.86 15.92
CA ALA A 130 -4.01 12.89 15.84
C ALA A 130 -4.15 12.06 14.54
N PRO A 131 -3.06 11.87 13.77
CA PRO A 131 -3.12 11.04 12.58
C PRO A 131 -3.51 9.60 12.94
N ARG A 132 -4.35 8.98 12.12
CA ARG A 132 -4.76 7.58 12.29
C ARG A 132 -3.59 6.60 12.18
N ALA A 133 -2.61 6.94 11.34
CA ALA A 133 -1.36 6.22 11.29
C ALA A 133 -0.45 6.73 12.42
N ALA A 134 0.10 5.82 13.20
CA ALA A 134 1.17 6.17 14.12
C ALA A 134 2.25 6.91 13.32
N LEU A 135 2.74 8.02 13.87
CA LEU A 135 3.93 8.64 13.33
C LEU A 135 5.00 7.55 13.19
N PRO A 136 5.64 7.42 12.04
CA PRO A 136 6.66 6.40 11.87
C PRO A 136 7.66 6.53 13.03
N LEU A 137 7.99 5.42 13.64
CA LEU A 137 8.99 5.34 14.70
C LEU A 137 10.35 5.87 14.25
N ASP A 138 10.48 6.04 12.95
CA ASP A 138 11.69 6.52 12.27
C ASP A 138 11.58 8.00 11.88
N CYS A 139 11.32 8.85 12.88
CA CYS A 139 11.57 10.28 12.74
C CYS A 139 13.09 10.60 12.74
N GLY A 140 13.94 9.61 12.56
CA GLY A 140 15.32 9.66 12.94
C GLY A 140 16.35 9.81 11.83
N ALA A 141 15.98 9.80 10.58
CA ALA A 141 16.97 9.85 9.50
C ALA A 141 16.65 10.88 8.43
N VAL A 142 16.62 12.12 8.78
CA VAL A 142 17.01 13.16 7.83
C VAL A 142 18.47 13.48 8.10
N ARG A 143 19.33 12.83 7.38
CA ARG A 143 20.67 13.33 7.12
C ARG A 143 20.65 14.21 5.90
#